data_74e9f8f7df47dc652d802755ae984d08
#
_entry.id   74e9f8f7df47dc652d802755ae984d08
#
_cell.length_a   1.000
_cell.length_b   1.000
_cell.length_c   1.000
_cell.angle_alpha   90.00
_cell.angle_beta   90.00
_cell.angle_gamma   90.00
#
_symmetry.space_group_name_H-M   'P 1'
#
loop_
_entity.id
_entity.type
_entity.pdbx_description
1 polymer ?
#
loop_
_entity_poly.entity_id
_entity_poly.type
_entity_poly.pdbx_seq_one_letter_code
_entity_poly.pdbx_strand_id
1 'polypeptide(L)'
;MFIWPGLFSGFMGKSPEFSYPGAELALFAQARNWKSYVKSEIDEYLVGDVLEIGAGIGGTTTALNDGSARRWLCLEPDQNQVTRLQLLLGRHRGHAPVVVAGSVAAFAQKPIFDCILYIDVLEHIEDDYLQIQTAAQLVRPGGHIVVLSPAHEWLFSEFDKNIGHRRRYNKRTLGKLMPSEWKKIKLKYLDSIGVFLSLGNAIALRQSLPSSSQLELWDRICVPVSRAFDRVLLGTFGKSLLAVWQNPAHC
;
A
#
# COMPACT_ATOMS: atom_id res chain seq x y z
N MET A 1 -14.15 10.77 21.18
CA MET A 1 -14.25 10.71 19.71
C MET A 1 -13.63 11.99 19.16
N PHE A 2 -12.32 12.01 18.94
CA PHE A 2 -11.64 13.18 18.36
C PHE A 2 -11.83 13.14 16.84
N ILE A 3 -12.80 13.89 16.37
CA ILE A 3 -13.04 14.12 14.94
C ILE A 3 -11.92 15.05 14.46
N TRP A 4 -11.31 14.71 13.34
CA TRP A 4 -10.34 15.54 12.63
C TRP A 4 -11.04 16.84 12.18
N PRO A 5 -10.82 18.01 12.83
CA PRO A 5 -11.60 19.20 12.53
C PRO A 5 -11.27 19.70 11.11
N GLY A 6 -12.31 19.83 10.27
CA GLY A 6 -12.19 20.43 8.94
C GLY A 6 -11.65 19.52 7.83
N LEU A 7 -11.66 18.17 8.01
CA LEU A 7 -11.11 17.23 7.04
C LEU A 7 -11.97 17.07 5.79
N PHE A 8 -13.28 17.23 5.91
CA PHE A 8 -14.22 16.97 4.82
C PHE A 8 -14.87 18.28 4.35
N SER A 9 -14.64 18.63 3.09
CA SER A 9 -15.47 19.61 2.41
C SER A 9 -16.78 18.93 2.02
N GLY A 10 -17.81 19.04 2.84
CA GLY A 10 -19.23 18.95 2.57
C GLY A 10 -19.79 17.96 1.53
N PHE A 11 -19.14 16.87 1.18
CA PHE A 11 -19.64 15.92 0.19
C PHE A 11 -19.74 14.51 0.80
N MET A 12 -20.84 14.25 1.51
CA MET A 12 -21.39 12.89 1.64
C MET A 12 -22.15 12.55 0.36
N GLY A 13 -21.47 12.57 -0.79
CA GLY A 13 -21.98 11.97 -2.01
C GLY A 13 -21.85 10.46 -1.87
N LYS A 14 -22.94 9.70 -2.13
CA LYS A 14 -22.83 8.26 -2.34
C LYS A 14 -21.75 8.03 -3.41
N SER A 15 -20.61 7.49 -3.02
CA SER A 15 -19.64 6.94 -3.97
C SER A 15 -20.40 5.92 -4.81
N PRO A 16 -20.17 5.85 -6.15
CA PRO A 16 -20.68 4.74 -6.93
C PRO A 16 -20.31 3.45 -6.19
N GLU A 17 -21.22 2.46 -6.18
CA GLU A 17 -21.01 1.17 -5.53
C GLU A 17 -19.75 0.51 -6.10
N PHE A 18 -18.60 0.84 -5.51
CA PHE A 18 -17.33 0.20 -5.83
C PHE A 18 -17.30 -1.11 -5.03
N SER A 19 -17.25 -2.22 -5.72
CA SER A 19 -17.09 -3.54 -5.12
C SER A 19 -15.78 -4.16 -5.59
N TYR A 20 -14.95 -4.50 -4.64
CA TYR A 20 -13.67 -5.16 -4.87
C TYR A 20 -13.81 -6.68 -4.66
N PRO A 21 -13.32 -7.55 -5.58
CA PRO A 21 -13.41 -9.00 -5.44
C PRO A 21 -12.80 -9.51 -4.13
N GLY A 22 -11.62 -9.03 -3.75
CA GLY A 22 -11.01 -9.16 -2.42
C GLY A 22 -10.76 -10.58 -1.91
N ALA A 23 -10.84 -11.60 -2.76
CA ALA A 23 -10.61 -12.99 -2.36
C ALA A 23 -9.17 -13.22 -1.84
N GLU A 24 -8.19 -12.50 -2.39
CA GLU A 24 -6.78 -12.55 -2.00
C GLU A 24 -6.52 -11.82 -0.68
N LEU A 25 -7.34 -10.84 -0.28
CA LEU A 25 -7.10 -10.04 0.93
C LEU A 25 -7.00 -10.91 2.19
N ALA A 26 -7.94 -11.86 2.35
CA ALA A 26 -7.93 -12.77 3.49
C ALA A 26 -6.71 -13.70 3.48
N LEU A 27 -6.28 -14.09 2.29
CA LEU A 27 -5.11 -14.93 2.08
C LEU A 27 -3.83 -14.17 2.46
N PHE A 28 -3.59 -13.02 1.83
CA PHE A 28 -2.39 -12.20 2.07
C PHE A 28 -2.38 -11.51 3.44
N ALA A 29 -3.53 -11.40 4.12
CA ALA A 29 -3.56 -10.96 5.52
C ALA A 29 -2.68 -11.83 6.43
N GLN A 30 -2.47 -13.10 6.06
CA GLN A 30 -1.66 -14.07 6.83
C GLN A 30 -0.14 -13.97 6.58
N ALA A 31 0.31 -13.23 5.57
CA ALA A 31 1.72 -13.07 5.20
C ALA A 31 2.48 -12.18 6.21
N ARG A 32 2.80 -12.71 7.37
CA ARG A 32 3.39 -11.95 8.49
C ARG A 32 4.84 -11.56 8.26
N ASN A 33 5.65 -12.47 7.70
CA ASN A 33 7.06 -12.17 7.42
C ASN A 33 7.19 -11.11 6.33
N TRP A 34 6.34 -11.16 5.30
CA TRP A 34 6.29 -10.13 4.27
C TRP A 34 5.97 -8.76 4.85
N LYS A 35 4.91 -8.66 5.65
CA LYS A 35 4.52 -7.39 6.27
C LYS A 35 5.58 -6.87 7.24
N SER A 36 6.22 -7.76 8.01
CA SER A 36 7.34 -7.40 8.87
C SER A 36 8.54 -6.90 8.07
N TYR A 37 8.81 -7.52 6.92
CA TYR A 37 9.86 -7.07 6.01
C TYR A 37 9.54 -5.68 5.47
N VAL A 38 8.34 -5.47 4.92
CA VAL A 38 7.90 -4.15 4.44
C VAL A 38 7.97 -3.12 5.57
N LYS A 39 7.43 -3.42 6.76
CA LYS A 39 7.51 -2.53 7.92
C LYS A 39 8.94 -2.10 8.20
N SER A 40 9.88 -3.03 8.25
CA SER A 40 11.30 -2.72 8.51
C SER A 40 11.95 -1.79 7.48
N GLU A 41 11.35 -1.65 6.31
CA GLU A 41 11.83 -0.77 5.24
C GLU A 41 11.24 0.63 5.29
N ILE A 42 10.08 0.79 5.94
CA ILE A 42 9.33 2.04 5.93
C ILE A 42 9.01 2.59 7.33
N ASP A 43 9.37 1.89 8.39
CA ASP A 43 9.00 2.21 9.78
C ASP A 43 9.33 3.65 10.18
N GLU A 44 10.48 4.14 9.77
CA GLU A 44 10.94 5.51 10.02
C GLU A 44 10.02 6.60 9.46
N TYR A 45 9.19 6.28 8.46
CA TYR A 45 8.24 7.22 7.84
C TYR A 45 6.84 7.14 8.44
N LEU A 46 6.54 6.12 9.26
CA LEU A 46 5.22 5.87 9.86
C LEU A 46 5.01 6.70 11.14
N VAL A 47 5.28 7.98 11.07
CA VAL A 47 5.22 8.90 12.21
C VAL A 47 4.23 10.04 11.96
N GLY A 48 3.78 10.71 13.05
CA GLY A 48 2.85 11.82 12.94
C GLY A 48 1.44 11.39 12.50
N ASP A 49 0.85 12.12 11.56
CA ASP A 49 -0.48 11.84 11.01
C ASP A 49 -0.35 11.01 9.73
N VAL A 50 -0.72 9.76 9.80
CA VAL A 50 -0.60 8.78 8.71
C VAL A 50 -1.96 8.56 8.03
N LEU A 51 -1.97 8.60 6.69
CA LEU A 51 -3.09 8.20 5.85
C LEU A 51 -2.73 6.91 5.12
N GLU A 52 -3.45 5.84 5.37
CA GLU A 52 -3.40 4.59 4.61
C GLU A 52 -4.54 4.56 3.60
N ILE A 53 -4.20 4.52 2.32
CA ILE A 53 -5.17 4.48 1.22
C ILE A 53 -5.34 3.03 0.78
N GLY A 54 -6.61 2.61 0.60
CA GLY A 54 -6.95 1.23 0.24
C GLY A 54 -6.65 0.25 1.38
N ALA A 55 -7.07 0.57 2.60
CA ALA A 55 -6.77 -0.24 3.78
C ALA A 55 -7.39 -1.66 3.74
N GLY A 56 -8.34 -1.90 2.84
CA GLY A 56 -8.99 -3.19 2.66
C GLY A 56 -9.61 -3.72 3.95
N ILE A 57 -9.31 -4.97 4.26
CA ILE A 57 -9.76 -5.62 5.52
C ILE A 57 -8.84 -5.34 6.73
N GLY A 58 -7.82 -4.48 6.60
CA GLY A 58 -6.94 -4.06 7.70
C GLY A 58 -5.74 -4.96 7.96
N GLY A 59 -5.45 -5.89 7.06
CA GLY A 59 -4.29 -6.78 7.21
C GLY A 59 -2.95 -6.02 7.20
N THR A 60 -2.85 -4.95 6.43
CA THR A 60 -1.68 -4.06 6.38
C THR A 60 -1.68 -3.11 7.56
N THR A 61 -2.82 -2.48 7.86
CA THR A 61 -3.00 -1.58 9.01
C THR A 61 -2.49 -2.21 10.32
N THR A 62 -2.95 -3.44 10.61
CA THR A 62 -2.56 -4.14 11.86
C THR A 62 -1.08 -4.51 11.94
N ALA A 63 -0.43 -4.68 10.80
CA ALA A 63 0.99 -5.02 10.75
C ALA A 63 1.90 -3.79 10.82
N LEU A 64 1.49 -2.67 10.23
CA LEU A 64 2.30 -1.47 10.16
C LEU A 64 2.06 -0.52 11.34
N ASN A 65 0.83 -0.37 11.80
CA ASN A 65 0.50 0.52 12.92
C ASN A 65 0.79 -0.16 14.26
N ASP A 66 1.91 0.15 14.85
CA ASP A 66 2.32 -0.30 16.19
C ASP A 66 2.01 0.71 17.30
N GLY A 67 1.35 1.82 16.95
CA GLY A 67 1.02 2.90 17.88
C GLY A 67 2.06 4.02 17.95
N SER A 68 3.12 3.98 17.15
CA SER A 68 4.14 5.05 17.05
C SER A 68 3.61 6.29 16.32
N ALA A 69 2.68 6.10 15.39
CA ALA A 69 1.99 7.20 14.71
C ALA A 69 1.09 7.95 15.69
N ARG A 70 1.10 9.28 15.62
CA ARG A 70 0.22 10.14 16.44
C ARG A 70 -1.26 9.86 16.13
N ARG A 71 -1.59 9.72 14.85
CA ARG A 71 -2.93 9.37 14.35
C ARG A 71 -2.78 8.51 13.09
N TRP A 72 -3.70 7.58 12.92
CA TRP A 72 -3.77 6.74 11.72
C TRP A 72 -5.17 6.77 11.14
N LEU A 73 -5.28 7.14 9.87
CA LEU A 73 -6.53 7.17 9.15
C LEU A 73 -6.47 6.14 8.02
N CYS A 74 -7.44 5.24 8.01
CA CYS A 74 -7.65 4.26 6.95
C CYS A 74 -8.73 4.77 6.00
N LEU A 75 -8.40 4.89 4.73
CA LEU A 75 -9.33 5.26 3.67
C LEU A 75 -9.59 4.07 2.77
N GLU A 76 -10.88 3.69 2.64
CA GLU A 76 -11.28 2.52 1.85
C GLU A 76 -12.56 2.83 1.06
N PRO A 77 -12.57 2.66 -0.28
CA PRO A 77 -13.76 2.96 -1.07
C PRO A 77 -14.86 1.88 -0.97
N ASP A 78 -14.51 0.61 -0.71
CA ASP A 78 -15.50 -0.49 -0.62
C ASP A 78 -16.14 -0.53 0.76
N GLN A 79 -17.45 -0.30 0.83
CA GLN A 79 -18.22 -0.28 2.07
C GLN A 79 -18.20 -1.62 2.81
N ASN A 80 -18.11 -2.75 2.10
CA ASN A 80 -18.02 -4.08 2.72
C ASN A 80 -16.67 -4.25 3.41
N GLN A 81 -15.59 -3.76 2.79
CA GLN A 81 -14.26 -3.79 3.39
C GLN A 81 -14.18 -2.83 4.59
N VAL A 82 -14.77 -1.64 4.49
CA VAL A 82 -14.89 -0.69 5.61
C VAL A 82 -15.52 -1.35 6.83
N THR A 83 -16.62 -2.08 6.64
CA THR A 83 -17.30 -2.78 7.73
C THR A 83 -16.40 -3.83 8.39
N ARG A 84 -15.69 -4.63 7.59
CA ARG A 84 -14.73 -5.63 8.10
C ARG A 84 -13.57 -4.98 8.83
N LEU A 85 -13.02 -3.90 8.28
CA LEU A 85 -11.94 -3.12 8.86
C LEU A 85 -12.34 -2.55 10.22
N GLN A 86 -13.53 -1.95 10.33
CA GLN A 86 -14.06 -1.43 11.59
C GLN A 86 -14.22 -2.51 12.66
N LEU A 87 -14.72 -3.69 12.27
CA LEU A 87 -14.85 -4.84 13.18
C LEU A 87 -13.49 -5.36 13.66
N LEU A 88 -12.48 -5.35 12.79
CA LEU A 88 -11.13 -5.76 13.14
C LEU A 88 -10.49 -4.75 14.11
N LEU A 89 -10.53 -3.47 13.77
CA LEU A 89 -9.86 -2.41 14.52
C LEU A 89 -10.58 -2.03 15.81
N GLY A 90 -11.90 -2.22 15.90
CA GLY A 90 -12.67 -2.00 17.12
C GLY A 90 -12.29 -2.90 18.30
N ARG A 91 -11.46 -3.92 18.06
CA ARG A 91 -10.88 -4.79 19.09
C ARG A 91 -9.53 -4.30 19.61
N HIS A 92 -8.94 -3.29 19.01
CA HIS A 92 -7.66 -2.74 19.44
C HIS A 92 -7.81 -1.89 20.70
N ARG A 93 -7.02 -2.21 21.74
CA ARG A 93 -6.88 -1.37 22.93
C ARG A 93 -5.83 -0.29 22.63
N GLY A 94 -6.25 0.99 22.63
CA GLY A 94 -5.36 2.12 22.37
C GLY A 94 -5.97 3.15 21.40
N HIS A 95 -5.14 3.98 20.77
CA HIS A 95 -5.57 4.91 19.73
C HIS A 95 -5.90 4.12 18.45
N ALA A 96 -7.16 3.64 18.39
CA ALA A 96 -7.64 2.90 17.23
C ALA A 96 -7.57 3.79 15.97
N PRO A 97 -7.12 3.25 14.83
CA PRO A 97 -7.20 3.94 13.56
C PRO A 97 -8.62 4.42 13.25
N VAL A 98 -8.73 5.61 12.66
CA VAL A 98 -10.01 6.12 12.17
C VAL A 98 -10.26 5.52 10.79
N VAL A 99 -11.44 4.94 10.57
CA VAL A 99 -11.84 4.35 9.29
C VAL A 99 -12.84 5.24 8.58
N VAL A 100 -12.55 5.57 7.34
CA VAL A 100 -13.39 6.43 6.49
C VAL A 100 -13.66 5.73 5.16
N ALA A 101 -14.93 5.68 4.78
CA ALA A 101 -15.35 5.24 3.46
C ALA A 101 -15.15 6.38 2.45
N GLY A 102 -14.40 6.14 1.36
CA GLY A 102 -14.22 7.15 0.32
C GLY A 102 -12.88 7.07 -0.40
N SER A 103 -12.58 8.14 -1.13
CA SER A 103 -11.34 8.32 -1.89
C SER A 103 -10.63 9.62 -1.49
N VAL A 104 -9.38 9.80 -1.94
CA VAL A 104 -8.60 11.02 -1.65
C VAL A 104 -9.26 12.30 -2.15
N ALA A 105 -10.11 12.21 -3.17
CA ALA A 105 -10.85 13.36 -3.70
C ALA A 105 -11.84 13.97 -2.71
N ALA A 106 -12.22 13.23 -1.65
CA ALA A 106 -13.12 13.73 -0.61
C ALA A 106 -12.44 14.69 0.38
N PHE A 107 -11.11 14.74 0.38
CA PHE A 107 -10.38 15.63 1.29
C PHE A 107 -10.31 17.06 0.74
N ALA A 108 -10.41 18.03 1.67
CA ALA A 108 -10.01 19.40 1.34
C ALA A 108 -8.51 19.38 0.95
N GLN A 109 -8.17 20.09 -0.13
CA GLN A 109 -6.81 20.16 -0.66
C GLN A 109 -5.90 20.97 0.29
N LYS A 110 -5.55 20.39 1.42
CA LYS A 110 -4.69 21.00 2.45
C LYS A 110 -3.65 19.98 2.93
N PRO A 111 -2.40 20.41 3.15
CA PRO A 111 -1.37 19.55 3.69
C PRO A 111 -1.63 19.23 5.17
N ILE A 112 -2.07 18.03 5.44
CA ILE A 112 -2.53 17.57 6.76
C ILE A 112 -1.89 16.27 7.23
N PHE A 113 -1.25 15.51 6.33
CA PHE A 113 -0.60 14.25 6.65
C PHE A 113 0.92 14.36 6.66
N ASP A 114 1.55 13.66 7.58
CA ASP A 114 3.01 13.52 7.62
C ASP A 114 3.47 12.32 6.75
N CYS A 115 2.60 11.32 6.57
CA CYS A 115 2.85 10.19 5.70
C CYS A 115 1.57 9.71 5.01
N ILE A 116 1.65 9.41 3.71
CA ILE A 116 0.58 8.75 2.95
C ILE A 116 1.12 7.43 2.42
N LEU A 117 0.33 6.34 2.62
CA LEU A 117 0.70 4.98 2.24
C LEU A 117 -0.20 4.47 1.10
N TYR A 118 0.44 3.87 0.09
CA TYR A 118 -0.15 3.04 -0.94
C TYR A 118 0.55 1.68 -0.93
N ILE A 119 -0.03 0.69 -0.29
CA ILE A 119 0.53 -0.66 -0.18
C ILE A 119 -0.34 -1.63 -0.97
N ASP A 120 0.14 -2.03 -2.15
CA ASP A 120 -0.56 -2.89 -3.12
C ASP A 120 -1.96 -2.33 -3.48
N VAL A 121 -2.00 -1.04 -3.89
CA VAL A 121 -3.22 -0.29 -4.18
C VAL A 121 -3.15 0.43 -5.53
N LEU A 122 -2.01 1.06 -5.83
CA LEU A 122 -1.90 1.99 -6.95
C LEU A 122 -2.09 1.30 -8.31
N GLU A 123 -1.74 0.02 -8.40
CA GLU A 123 -1.93 -0.84 -9.57
C GLU A 123 -3.38 -1.08 -9.93
N HIS A 124 -4.32 -0.90 -9.00
CA HIS A 124 -5.77 -1.01 -9.22
C HIS A 124 -6.39 0.28 -9.75
N ILE A 125 -5.73 1.41 -9.53
CA ILE A 125 -6.28 2.74 -9.84
C ILE A 125 -6.10 3.05 -11.33
N GLU A 126 -7.18 3.47 -12.00
CA GLU A 126 -7.16 3.75 -13.43
C GLU A 126 -6.29 4.96 -13.76
N ASP A 127 -6.56 6.09 -13.14
CA ASP A 127 -5.75 7.31 -13.23
C ASP A 127 -4.82 7.42 -12.00
N ASP A 128 -3.76 6.64 -12.01
CA ASP A 128 -2.75 6.61 -10.96
C ASP A 128 -1.97 7.94 -10.86
N TYR A 129 -1.83 8.64 -11.97
CA TYR A 129 -1.18 9.95 -11.97
C TYR A 129 -2.02 10.99 -11.22
N LEU A 130 -3.30 11.14 -11.58
CA LEU A 130 -4.20 12.07 -10.87
C LEU A 130 -4.31 11.71 -9.39
N GLN A 131 -4.35 10.42 -9.07
CA GLN A 131 -4.41 9.92 -7.70
C GLN A 131 -3.20 10.38 -6.88
N ILE A 132 -1.99 10.23 -7.41
CA ILE A 132 -0.76 10.66 -6.73
C ILE A 132 -0.68 12.18 -6.63
N GLN A 133 -1.03 12.92 -7.72
CA GLN A 133 -1.02 14.40 -7.68
C GLN A 133 -1.99 14.93 -6.61
N THR A 134 -3.18 14.32 -6.48
CA THR A 134 -4.15 14.66 -5.46
C THR A 134 -3.63 14.36 -4.05
N ALA A 135 -3.05 13.18 -3.85
CA ALA A 135 -2.46 12.79 -2.57
C ALA A 135 -1.28 13.70 -2.18
N ALA A 136 -0.46 14.11 -3.14
CA ALA A 136 0.68 14.97 -2.89
C ALA A 136 0.30 16.32 -2.26
N GLN A 137 -0.88 16.86 -2.60
CA GLN A 137 -1.39 18.09 -2.02
C GLN A 137 -1.81 17.95 -0.55
N LEU A 138 -1.99 16.72 -0.07
CA LEU A 138 -2.37 16.42 1.31
C LEU A 138 -1.17 16.22 2.24
N VAL A 139 0.04 16.11 1.69
CA VAL A 139 1.26 15.85 2.46
C VAL A 139 1.90 17.17 2.89
N ARG A 140 2.22 17.29 4.17
CA ARG A 140 2.94 18.44 4.72
C ARG A 140 4.34 18.58 4.10
N PRO A 141 4.89 19.81 4.05
CA PRO A 141 6.32 19.99 3.79
C PRO A 141 7.16 19.12 4.75
N GLY A 142 8.12 18.39 4.20
CA GLY A 142 8.93 17.40 4.93
C GLY A 142 8.28 16.03 5.10
N GLY A 143 6.97 15.88 4.82
CA GLY A 143 6.25 14.61 4.88
C GLY A 143 6.52 13.70 3.69
N HIS A 144 5.95 12.49 3.70
CA HIS A 144 6.31 11.42 2.77
C HIS A 144 5.11 10.80 2.05
N ILE A 145 5.33 10.34 0.82
CA ILE A 145 4.49 9.32 0.17
C ILE A 145 5.30 8.04 0.06
N VAL A 146 4.73 6.95 0.56
CA VAL A 146 5.27 5.60 0.47
C VAL A 146 4.39 4.79 -0.46
N VAL A 147 4.99 4.16 -1.47
CA VAL A 147 4.31 3.27 -2.41
C VAL A 147 5.00 1.93 -2.42
N LEU A 148 4.24 0.87 -2.21
CA LEU A 148 4.63 -0.51 -2.51
C LEU A 148 3.66 -1.04 -3.55
N SER A 149 4.18 -1.54 -4.67
CA SER A 149 3.35 -2.08 -5.76
C SER A 149 4.05 -3.24 -6.46
N PRO A 150 3.33 -4.15 -7.14
CA PRO A 150 3.91 -5.21 -7.94
C PRO A 150 4.86 -4.64 -9.00
N ALA A 151 6.03 -5.28 -9.12
CA ALA A 151 7.05 -4.87 -10.06
C ALA A 151 7.01 -5.67 -11.36
N HIS A 152 7.57 -5.04 -12.42
CA HIS A 152 7.83 -5.63 -13.74
C HIS A 152 6.58 -6.04 -14.54
N GLU A 153 6.26 -5.26 -15.56
CA GLU A 153 5.13 -5.51 -16.45
C GLU A 153 5.20 -6.91 -17.11
N TRP A 154 6.39 -7.42 -17.38
CA TRP A 154 6.60 -8.76 -17.94
C TRP A 154 6.22 -9.91 -17.00
N LEU A 155 6.00 -9.63 -15.69
CA LEU A 155 5.44 -10.58 -14.72
C LEU A 155 3.91 -10.51 -14.63
N PHE A 156 3.27 -9.60 -15.37
CA PHE A 156 1.81 -9.47 -15.37
C PHE A 156 1.17 -10.78 -15.84
N SER A 157 0.23 -11.31 -15.08
CA SER A 157 -0.29 -12.66 -15.22
C SER A 157 -1.82 -12.71 -15.05
N GLU A 158 -2.41 -13.89 -15.23
CA GLU A 158 -3.83 -14.12 -14.96
C GLU A 158 -4.18 -13.85 -13.47
N PHE A 159 -3.24 -14.06 -12.56
CA PHE A 159 -3.42 -13.65 -11.16
C PHE A 159 -3.70 -12.14 -11.05
N ASP A 160 -2.88 -11.30 -11.69
CA ASP A 160 -3.05 -9.84 -11.66
C ASP A 160 -4.43 -9.42 -12.21
N LYS A 161 -4.84 -10.01 -13.33
CA LYS A 161 -6.15 -9.71 -13.93
C LYS A 161 -7.30 -10.08 -13.00
N ASN A 162 -7.23 -11.25 -12.38
CA ASN A 162 -8.31 -11.77 -11.54
C ASN A 162 -8.49 -10.96 -10.24
N ILE A 163 -7.43 -10.35 -9.72
CA ILE A 163 -7.51 -9.46 -8.55
C ILE A 163 -7.67 -7.98 -8.95
N GLY A 164 -7.85 -7.69 -10.23
CA GLY A 164 -8.14 -6.34 -10.73
C GLY A 164 -6.95 -5.42 -10.88
N HIS A 165 -5.73 -5.96 -10.98
CA HIS A 165 -4.57 -5.17 -11.38
C HIS A 165 -4.72 -4.69 -12.81
N ARG A 166 -4.35 -3.46 -13.05
CA ARG A 166 -4.30 -2.83 -14.38
C ARG A 166 -2.90 -2.80 -14.95
N ARG A 167 -1.88 -2.82 -14.05
CA ARG A 167 -0.46 -2.67 -14.41
C ARG A 167 0.45 -3.15 -13.30
N ARG A 168 1.73 -3.31 -13.65
CA ARG A 168 2.84 -3.41 -12.73
C ARG A 168 3.84 -2.31 -13.00
N TYR A 169 4.64 -1.96 -12.03
CA TYR A 169 5.54 -0.82 -12.13
C TYR A 169 7.01 -1.23 -12.28
N ASN A 170 7.78 -0.32 -12.84
CA ASN A 170 9.24 -0.28 -12.72
C ASN A 170 9.66 1.09 -12.15
N LYS A 171 10.94 1.22 -11.82
CA LYS A 171 11.48 2.46 -11.23
C LYS A 171 11.17 3.71 -12.06
N ARG A 172 11.15 3.58 -13.40
CA ARG A 172 10.86 4.69 -14.31
C ARG A 172 9.39 5.04 -14.35
N THR A 173 8.51 4.05 -14.50
CA THR A 173 7.06 4.28 -14.61
C THR A 173 6.50 4.82 -13.29
N LEU A 174 6.87 4.23 -12.15
CA LEU A 174 6.43 4.72 -10.85
C LEU A 174 7.00 6.12 -10.55
N GLY A 175 8.28 6.37 -10.89
CA GLY A 175 8.90 7.67 -10.67
C GLY A 175 8.26 8.83 -11.43
N LYS A 176 7.61 8.55 -12.58
CA LYS A 176 6.91 9.58 -13.37
C LYS A 176 5.60 10.07 -12.74
N LEU A 177 5.06 9.34 -11.77
CA LEU A 177 3.83 9.71 -11.10
C LEU A 177 4.04 10.81 -10.05
N MET A 178 5.26 10.93 -9.52
CA MET A 178 5.59 11.91 -8.49
C MET A 178 5.79 13.30 -9.09
N PRO A 179 5.39 14.36 -8.35
CA PRO A 179 5.75 15.72 -8.73
C PRO A 179 7.27 15.87 -8.85
N SER A 180 7.72 16.63 -9.84
CA SER A 180 9.14 16.72 -10.21
C SER A 180 10.02 17.31 -9.11
N GLU A 181 9.45 18.16 -8.25
CA GLU A 181 10.12 18.82 -7.12
C GLU A 181 10.31 17.90 -5.92
N TRP A 182 9.62 16.75 -5.88
CA TRP A 182 9.71 15.83 -4.73
C TRP A 182 11.04 15.09 -4.70
N LYS A 183 11.63 15.02 -3.50
CA LYS A 183 12.89 14.32 -3.28
C LYS A 183 12.66 12.81 -3.20
N LYS A 184 13.28 12.07 -4.09
CA LYS A 184 13.31 10.61 -4.01
C LYS A 184 14.23 10.18 -2.87
N ILE A 185 13.66 9.56 -1.82
CA ILE A 185 14.39 9.07 -0.64
C ILE A 185 14.79 7.60 -0.82
N LYS A 186 13.84 6.76 -1.24
CA LYS A 186 14.06 5.32 -1.42
C LYS A 186 13.39 4.85 -2.72
N LEU A 187 14.06 4.01 -3.49
CA LEU A 187 13.49 3.40 -4.70
C LEU A 187 14.20 2.08 -4.99
N LYS A 188 13.63 0.97 -4.53
CA LYS A 188 14.24 -0.34 -4.61
C LYS A 188 13.24 -1.45 -4.83
N TYR A 189 13.69 -2.55 -5.43
CA TYR A 189 12.91 -3.77 -5.51
C TYR A 189 13.08 -4.60 -4.24
N LEU A 190 12.02 -5.33 -3.90
CA LEU A 190 11.95 -6.28 -2.79
C LEU A 190 11.45 -7.63 -3.29
N ASP A 191 11.74 -8.68 -2.51
CA ASP A 191 11.34 -10.06 -2.79
C ASP A 191 11.94 -10.61 -4.08
N SER A 192 13.27 -10.70 -4.10
CA SER A 192 14.03 -11.23 -5.23
C SER A 192 13.69 -12.70 -5.54
N ILE A 193 13.52 -13.55 -4.52
CA ILE A 193 13.12 -14.96 -4.69
C ILE A 193 11.69 -15.08 -5.23
N GLY A 194 10.80 -14.18 -4.80
CA GLY A 194 9.42 -14.16 -5.28
C GLY A 194 9.28 -13.96 -6.80
N VAL A 195 10.28 -13.38 -7.47
CA VAL A 195 10.30 -13.29 -8.94
C VAL A 195 10.26 -14.67 -9.57
N PHE A 196 11.10 -15.61 -9.09
CA PHE A 196 11.18 -16.98 -9.64
C PHE A 196 9.88 -17.74 -9.41
N LEU A 197 9.24 -17.55 -8.25
CA LEU A 197 7.93 -18.15 -7.96
C LEU A 197 6.84 -17.59 -8.89
N SER A 198 6.83 -16.28 -9.10
CA SER A 198 5.88 -15.63 -10.01
C SER A 198 6.07 -16.09 -11.45
N LEU A 199 7.32 -16.22 -11.90
CA LEU A 199 7.65 -16.73 -13.21
C LEU A 199 7.23 -18.20 -13.37
N GLY A 200 7.51 -19.04 -12.37
CA GLY A 200 7.07 -20.43 -12.34
C GLY A 200 5.54 -20.57 -12.43
N ASN A 201 4.80 -19.72 -11.70
CA ASN A 201 3.35 -19.70 -11.80
C ASN A 201 2.87 -19.24 -13.19
N ALA A 202 3.46 -18.19 -13.74
CA ALA A 202 3.06 -17.65 -15.04
C ALA A 202 3.29 -18.65 -16.19
N ILE A 203 4.38 -19.42 -16.14
CA ILE A 203 4.76 -20.36 -17.21
C ILE A 203 4.08 -21.73 -17.03
N ALA A 204 4.13 -22.30 -15.81
CA ALA A 204 3.81 -23.69 -15.58
C ALA A 204 2.42 -23.92 -14.96
N LEU A 205 2.07 -23.17 -13.93
CA LEU A 205 0.85 -23.44 -13.14
C LEU A 205 -0.37 -22.67 -13.63
N ARG A 206 -0.18 -21.45 -14.14
CA ARG A 206 -1.24 -20.54 -14.61
C ARG A 206 -2.41 -20.41 -13.63
N GLN A 207 -2.10 -20.52 -12.32
CA GLN A 207 -3.11 -20.43 -11.28
C GLN A 207 -3.57 -18.98 -11.10
N SER A 208 -4.87 -18.80 -10.96
CA SER A 208 -5.51 -17.50 -10.70
C SER A 208 -5.28 -16.97 -9.29
N LEU A 209 -5.17 -17.87 -8.31
CA LEU A 209 -4.83 -17.55 -6.91
C LEU A 209 -3.88 -18.62 -6.36
N PRO A 210 -2.88 -18.24 -5.55
CA PRO A 210 -2.05 -19.21 -4.86
C PRO A 210 -2.88 -19.95 -3.80
N SER A 211 -2.54 -21.21 -3.55
CA SER A 211 -3.09 -21.93 -2.41
C SER A 211 -2.53 -21.40 -1.08
N SER A 212 -3.22 -21.69 0.02
CA SER A 212 -2.75 -21.30 1.36
C SER A 212 -1.37 -21.89 1.67
N SER A 213 -1.09 -23.12 1.23
CA SER A 213 0.22 -23.77 1.41
C SER A 213 1.33 -23.11 0.60
N GLN A 214 1.02 -22.67 -0.63
CA GLN A 214 1.98 -21.91 -1.46
C GLN A 214 2.30 -20.54 -0.85
N LEU A 215 1.28 -19.84 -0.32
CA LEU A 215 1.50 -18.60 0.39
C LEU A 215 2.32 -18.79 1.67
N GLU A 216 2.00 -19.82 2.45
CA GLU A 216 2.74 -20.15 3.68
C GLU A 216 4.21 -20.46 3.38
N LEU A 217 4.49 -21.24 2.33
CA LEU A 217 5.86 -21.54 1.87
C LEU A 217 6.59 -20.25 1.47
N TRP A 218 5.93 -19.41 0.68
CA TRP A 218 6.50 -18.11 0.28
C TRP A 218 6.79 -17.22 1.49
N ASP A 219 5.82 -17.03 2.38
CA ASP A 219 5.98 -16.15 3.52
C ASP A 219 7.03 -16.65 4.52
N ARG A 220 7.03 -17.98 4.83
CA ARG A 220 7.92 -18.53 5.86
C ARG A 220 9.32 -18.83 5.38
N ILE A 221 9.52 -19.13 4.10
CA ILE A 221 10.83 -19.54 3.56
C ILE A 221 11.35 -18.51 2.57
N CYS A 222 10.57 -18.19 1.52
CA CYS A 222 11.09 -17.35 0.44
C CYS A 222 11.28 -15.89 0.88
N VAL A 223 10.38 -15.33 1.68
CA VAL A 223 10.49 -13.94 2.16
C VAL A 223 11.74 -13.73 3.03
N PRO A 224 12.03 -14.54 4.07
CA PRO A 224 13.28 -14.39 4.83
C PRO A 224 14.54 -14.52 3.97
N VAL A 225 14.55 -15.46 3.02
CA VAL A 225 15.66 -15.64 2.07
C VAL A 225 15.78 -14.41 1.17
N SER A 226 14.67 -13.93 0.59
CA SER A 226 14.63 -12.69 -0.19
C SER A 226 15.20 -11.52 0.59
N ARG A 227 14.78 -11.34 1.85
CA ARG A 227 15.28 -10.25 2.70
C ARG A 227 16.80 -10.25 2.88
N ALA A 228 17.41 -11.42 2.96
CA ALA A 228 18.88 -11.57 3.01
C ALA A 228 19.52 -11.23 1.66
N PHE A 229 18.98 -11.78 0.57
CA PHE A 229 19.49 -11.55 -0.79
C PHE A 229 19.28 -10.10 -1.27
N ASP A 230 18.15 -9.49 -0.96
CA ASP A 230 17.82 -8.10 -1.36
C ASP A 230 18.81 -7.08 -0.78
N ARG A 231 19.42 -7.39 0.39
CA ARG A 231 20.49 -6.58 0.97
C ARG A 231 21.77 -6.65 0.12
N VAL A 232 22.12 -7.84 -0.35
CA VAL A 232 23.30 -8.07 -1.21
C VAL A 232 23.06 -7.47 -2.59
N LEU A 233 21.86 -7.64 -3.13
CA LEU A 233 21.46 -7.11 -4.43
C LEU A 233 21.16 -5.59 -4.39
N LEU A 234 21.26 -4.94 -3.24
CA LEU A 234 20.99 -3.50 -3.06
C LEU A 234 19.65 -3.05 -3.67
N GLY A 235 18.64 -3.92 -3.66
CA GLY A 235 17.31 -3.64 -4.21
C GLY A 235 17.29 -3.38 -5.72
N THR A 236 18.19 -4.02 -6.47
CA THR A 236 18.22 -3.90 -7.94
C THR A 236 17.25 -4.83 -8.65
N PHE A 237 16.76 -5.87 -7.95
CA PHE A 237 15.88 -6.90 -8.49
C PHE A 237 14.91 -7.41 -7.43
N GLY A 238 13.64 -7.65 -7.80
CA GLY A 238 12.61 -8.17 -6.90
C GLY A 238 11.20 -8.07 -7.48
N LYS A 239 10.26 -8.81 -6.91
CA LYS A 239 8.87 -8.92 -7.37
C LYS A 239 8.02 -7.68 -7.04
N SER A 240 8.38 -6.94 -6.01
CA SER A 240 7.68 -5.74 -5.57
C SER A 240 8.60 -4.52 -5.65
N LEU A 241 8.05 -3.37 -5.93
CA LEU A 241 8.76 -2.09 -6.00
C LEU A 241 8.34 -1.22 -4.84
N LEU A 242 9.30 -0.92 -3.96
CA LEU A 242 9.12 0.04 -2.87
C LEU A 242 9.72 1.39 -3.25
N ALA A 243 8.95 2.43 -3.00
CA ALA A 243 9.36 3.79 -3.23
C ALA A 243 8.94 4.71 -2.10
N VAL A 244 9.80 5.66 -1.74
CA VAL A 244 9.52 6.71 -0.77
C VAL A 244 9.97 8.04 -1.36
N TRP A 245 9.06 9.01 -1.37
CA TRP A 245 9.35 10.38 -1.76
C TRP A 245 8.98 11.33 -0.63
N GLN A 246 9.74 12.41 -0.54
CA GLN A 246 9.55 13.45 0.46
C GLN A 246 9.09 14.74 -0.22
N ASN A 247 8.02 15.33 0.29
CA ASN A 247 7.64 16.68 -0.06
C ASN A 247 8.73 17.65 0.42
N PRO A 248 9.30 18.51 -0.46
CA PRO A 248 10.33 19.45 -0.03
C PRO A 248 9.80 20.35 1.10
N ALA A 249 10.64 20.57 2.10
CA ALA A 249 10.39 21.62 3.07
C ALA A 249 10.54 22.97 2.36
N HIS A 250 9.49 23.79 2.36
CA HIS A 250 9.63 25.16 1.91
C HIS A 250 10.50 25.90 2.95
N CYS A 251 11.65 26.38 2.52
CA CYS A 251 12.50 27.30 3.30
C CYS A 251 11.82 28.66 3.40
#